data_7b38a593a2191691b7712da3ac282af4
#
_entry.id   7b38a593a2191691b7712da3ac282af4
#
_cell.length_a   1.000
_cell.length_b   1.000
_cell.length_c   1.000
_cell.angle_alpha   90.00
_cell.angle_beta   90.00
_cell.angle_gamma   90.00
#
_symmetry.space_group_name_H-M   'P 1'
#
loop_
_entity.id
_entity.type
_entity.pdbx_description
1 polymer ?
#
loop_
_entity_poly.entity_id
_entity_poly.type
_entity_poly.pdbx_seq_one_letter_code
_entity_poly.pdbx_strand_id
1 'polypeptide(L)'
;ARPGDLPCPDRSDNGLAGGGVTATSCGNAAGNQQARRLGRLPWKTLGLPDIRDGSGERLWYAVSNNFKSLTRTTCTSPGLAGCLNSDTLGTITVRDSAGNIIHDGTNPNPYSPSGVIAVIIAPGPPLKRQGAAAVQNRTCAGGTCSADGQCLSNPESATPKCNVQNYLDVVTGVEDNADFVEVPPSTNGFISGTVRDASGNVIVNDRLVTITYQDLMPLLEMRVAMETL
;
A
#
# COMPACT_ATOMS: atom_id res chain seq x y z
N ALA A 1 5.32 -3.50 -19.51
CA ALA A 1 5.28 -2.55 -18.39
C ALA A 1 6.30 -1.47 -18.69
N ARG A 2 6.00 -0.23 -18.39
CA ARG A 2 6.96 0.88 -18.51
C ARG A 2 7.94 0.79 -17.35
N PRO A 3 9.21 1.13 -17.53
CA PRO A 3 10.15 1.22 -16.43
C PRO A 3 9.59 2.13 -15.32
N GLY A 4 9.57 1.64 -14.08
CA GLY A 4 9.08 2.41 -12.93
C GLY A 4 7.59 2.27 -12.61
N ASP A 5 6.78 1.72 -13.51
CA ASP A 5 5.40 1.38 -13.19
C ASP A 5 5.36 0.25 -12.17
N LEU A 6 4.71 0.49 -11.04
CA LEU A 6 4.50 -0.50 -10.00
C LEU A 6 3.13 -1.19 -10.16
N PRO A 7 3.03 -2.49 -9.87
CA PRO A 7 1.77 -3.22 -10.01
C PRO A 7 0.71 -2.71 -9.03
N CYS A 8 -0.54 -2.92 -9.39
CA CYS A 8 -1.64 -2.73 -8.45
C CYS A 8 -1.57 -3.74 -7.29
N PRO A 9 -2.05 -3.39 -6.10
CA PRO A 9 -2.20 -4.33 -5.00
C PRO A 9 -3.07 -5.53 -5.38
N ASP A 10 -2.79 -6.69 -4.79
CA ASP A 10 -3.66 -7.85 -4.88
C ASP A 10 -4.86 -7.66 -3.95
N ARG A 11 -6.06 -7.71 -4.52
CA ARG A 11 -7.32 -7.51 -3.81
C ARG A 11 -8.07 -8.80 -3.50
N SER A 12 -7.64 -9.92 -4.07
CA SER A 12 -8.28 -11.22 -3.91
C SER A 12 -7.48 -12.21 -3.09
N ASP A 13 -6.32 -11.79 -2.58
CA ASP A 13 -5.40 -12.64 -1.81
C ASP A 13 -4.91 -13.86 -2.61
N ASN A 14 -4.79 -13.72 -3.95
CA ASN A 14 -4.33 -14.78 -4.85
C ASN A 14 -2.90 -14.56 -5.40
N GLY A 15 -2.26 -13.47 -5.02
CA GLY A 15 -0.93 -13.09 -5.43
C GLY A 15 -0.85 -12.35 -6.78
N LEU A 16 -1.98 -12.08 -7.44
CA LEU A 16 -2.02 -11.38 -8.71
C LEU A 16 -2.45 -9.92 -8.53
N ALA A 17 -1.80 -9.02 -9.24
CA ALA A 17 -2.16 -7.61 -9.23
C ALA A 17 -3.62 -7.41 -9.70
N GLY A 18 -4.35 -6.54 -9.02
CA GLY A 18 -5.70 -6.12 -9.41
C GLY A 18 -6.85 -7.08 -9.07
N GLY A 19 -6.57 -8.31 -8.62
CA GLY A 19 -7.57 -9.25 -8.11
C GLY A 19 -8.83 -9.43 -8.96
N GLY A 20 -8.69 -9.70 -10.28
CA GLY A 20 -9.83 -9.98 -11.17
C GLY A 20 -10.41 -8.79 -11.91
N VAL A 21 -9.99 -7.58 -11.63
CA VAL A 21 -10.11 -6.42 -12.54
C VAL A 21 -8.80 -6.30 -13.28
N THR A 22 -8.84 -6.00 -14.57
CA THR A 22 -7.67 -5.92 -15.44
C THR A 22 -6.48 -5.30 -14.71
N ALA A 23 -5.33 -5.97 -14.76
CA ALA A 23 -4.10 -5.65 -14.00
C ALA A 23 -3.60 -4.19 -14.12
N THR A 24 -4.23 -3.40 -14.96
CA THR A 24 -3.89 -2.04 -15.34
C THR A 24 -4.67 -0.96 -14.59
N SER A 25 -5.66 -1.29 -13.76
CA SER A 25 -6.43 -0.26 -13.09
C SER A 25 -6.69 -0.52 -11.61
N CYS A 26 -5.73 -0.12 -10.80
CA CYS A 26 -6.02 0.10 -9.39
C CYS A 26 -6.72 1.45 -9.17
N GLY A 27 -7.62 1.81 -10.05
CA GLY A 27 -8.44 2.99 -10.00
C GLY A 27 -8.15 4.01 -11.11
N ASN A 28 -9.22 4.55 -11.67
CA ASN A 28 -9.17 5.70 -12.57
C ASN A 28 -8.96 6.99 -11.77
N ALA A 29 -8.38 8.00 -12.42
CA ALA A 29 -8.15 9.33 -11.87
C ALA A 29 -9.43 10.11 -11.48
N ALA A 30 -10.60 9.58 -11.77
CA ALA A 30 -11.88 10.22 -11.49
C ALA A 30 -12.64 9.46 -10.37
N GLY A 31 -12.59 9.99 -9.16
CA GLY A 31 -13.49 9.66 -8.05
C GLY A 31 -13.30 8.30 -7.39
N ASN A 32 -13.25 8.28 -6.07
CA ASN A 32 -13.45 7.14 -5.14
C ASN A 32 -12.67 5.83 -5.34
N GLN A 33 -11.60 5.81 -6.11
CA GLN A 33 -10.84 4.58 -6.38
C GLN A 33 -9.51 4.50 -5.61
N GLN A 34 -9.37 5.32 -4.61
CA GLN A 34 -8.18 5.39 -3.76
C GLN A 34 -8.02 4.13 -2.90
N ALA A 35 -9.12 3.59 -2.40
CA ALA A 35 -9.18 2.32 -1.67
C ALA A 35 -8.58 1.12 -2.44
N ARG A 36 -8.38 1.24 -3.74
CA ARG A 36 -7.78 0.19 -4.57
C ARG A 36 -6.25 0.22 -4.62
N ARG A 37 -5.61 1.17 -3.95
CA ARG A 37 -4.16 1.26 -3.87
C ARG A 37 -3.56 0.64 -2.63
N LEU A 38 -4.38 0.10 -1.75
CA LEU A 38 -4.00 -0.74 -0.63
C LEU A 38 -4.59 -2.13 -0.82
N GLY A 39 -3.80 -3.16 -0.62
CA GLY A 39 -4.19 -4.56 -0.69
C GLY A 39 -3.03 -5.47 -0.32
N ARG A 40 -3.09 -6.75 -0.66
CA ARG A 40 -1.99 -7.66 -0.44
C ARG A 40 -0.86 -7.41 -1.45
N LEU A 41 0.36 -7.79 -1.06
CA LEU A 41 1.49 -7.78 -2.00
C LEU A 41 1.20 -8.72 -3.18
N PRO A 42 1.26 -8.24 -4.44
CA PRO A 42 0.97 -9.06 -5.62
C PRO A 42 2.20 -9.93 -5.98
N TRP A 43 2.56 -10.84 -5.09
CA TRP A 43 3.81 -11.59 -5.13
C TRP A 43 4.00 -12.42 -6.42
N LYS A 44 2.93 -13.04 -6.97
CA LYS A 44 3.01 -13.74 -8.26
C LYS A 44 3.29 -12.79 -9.42
N THR A 45 2.62 -11.64 -9.45
CA THR A 45 2.87 -10.63 -10.48
C THR A 45 4.31 -10.12 -10.44
N LEU A 46 4.88 -10.03 -9.24
CA LEU A 46 6.27 -9.61 -9.02
C LEU A 46 7.29 -10.75 -9.23
N GLY A 47 6.84 -11.98 -9.51
CA GLY A 47 7.72 -13.15 -9.64
C GLY A 47 8.39 -13.55 -8.32
N LEU A 48 7.79 -13.21 -7.19
CA LEU A 48 8.28 -13.52 -5.86
C LEU A 48 7.63 -14.80 -5.30
N PRO A 49 8.24 -15.48 -4.33
CA PRO A 49 7.55 -16.49 -3.53
C PRO A 49 6.42 -15.88 -2.69
N ASP A 50 5.54 -16.72 -2.10
CA ASP A 50 4.53 -16.28 -1.13
C ASP A 50 5.21 -15.83 0.17
N ILE A 51 5.66 -14.57 0.19
CA ILE A 51 6.35 -13.98 1.32
C ILE A 51 5.37 -13.67 2.44
N ARG A 52 5.75 -14.08 3.66
CA ARG A 52 4.95 -13.87 4.87
C ARG A 52 5.80 -13.24 5.96
N ASP A 53 5.14 -12.55 6.87
CA ASP A 53 5.78 -12.01 8.07
C ASP A 53 6.08 -13.10 9.12
N GLY A 54 6.67 -12.70 10.24
CA GLY A 54 7.00 -13.61 11.34
C GLY A 54 5.78 -14.26 12.03
N SER A 55 4.58 -13.77 11.77
CA SER A 55 3.29 -14.31 12.25
C SER A 55 2.64 -15.26 11.24
N GLY A 56 3.25 -15.45 10.07
CA GLY A 56 2.72 -16.27 8.99
C GLY A 56 1.71 -15.54 8.10
N GLU A 57 1.51 -14.24 8.28
CA GLU A 57 0.58 -13.45 7.49
C GLU A 57 1.22 -12.93 6.20
N ARG A 58 0.44 -12.88 5.12
CA ARG A 58 0.87 -12.25 3.87
C ARG A 58 1.04 -10.76 4.05
N LEU A 59 2.06 -10.22 3.38
CA LEU A 59 2.35 -8.79 3.42
C LEU A 59 1.25 -7.98 2.72
N TRP A 60 1.01 -6.80 3.23
CA TRP A 60 0.21 -5.77 2.58
C TRP A 60 1.08 -4.84 1.77
N TYR A 61 0.46 -4.14 0.84
CA TYR A 61 1.16 -3.28 -0.10
C TYR A 61 0.30 -2.09 -0.48
N ALA A 62 0.88 -0.91 -0.41
CA ALA A 62 0.27 0.31 -0.90
C ALA A 62 1.18 0.98 -1.94
N VAL A 63 0.59 1.61 -2.95
CA VAL A 63 1.31 2.27 -4.03
C VAL A 63 0.82 3.70 -4.24
N SER A 64 1.75 4.63 -4.38
CA SER A 64 1.49 6.02 -4.74
C SER A 64 0.76 6.10 -6.09
N ASN A 65 -0.20 7.01 -6.18
CA ASN A 65 -1.00 7.20 -7.39
C ASN A 65 -0.15 7.45 -8.65
N ASN A 66 0.93 8.19 -8.50
CA ASN A 66 1.79 8.56 -9.62
C ASN A 66 2.57 7.38 -10.20
N PHE A 67 2.85 6.37 -9.39
CA PHE A 67 3.66 5.20 -9.74
C PHE A 67 2.87 3.93 -10.05
N LYS A 68 1.55 3.96 -9.87
CA LYS A 68 0.73 2.77 -10.20
C LYS A 68 0.71 2.52 -11.71
N SER A 69 0.76 1.25 -12.08
CA SER A 69 0.64 0.85 -13.49
C SER A 69 -0.69 1.32 -14.07
N LEU A 70 -0.62 2.14 -15.11
CA LEU A 70 -1.77 2.64 -15.86
C LEU A 70 -1.38 2.83 -17.32
N THR A 71 -2.16 2.27 -18.24
CA THR A 71 -1.97 2.53 -19.66
C THR A 71 -2.47 3.93 -19.98
N ARG A 72 -1.55 4.83 -20.36
CA ARG A 72 -1.88 6.14 -20.92
C ARG A 72 -1.32 6.28 -22.32
N THR A 73 -2.11 6.89 -23.19
CA THR A 73 -1.70 7.23 -24.56
C THR A 73 -1.10 8.63 -24.67
N THR A 74 -1.41 9.51 -23.71
CA THR A 74 -0.98 10.91 -23.73
C THR A 74 -0.55 11.34 -22.33
N CYS A 75 0.69 11.81 -22.22
CA CYS A 75 1.25 12.41 -21.02
C CYS A 75 1.31 13.92 -21.18
N THR A 76 0.33 14.63 -20.63
CA THR A 76 0.19 16.09 -20.72
C THR A 76 0.85 16.83 -19.56
N SER A 77 1.20 16.11 -18.48
CA SER A 77 1.86 16.68 -17.31
C SER A 77 2.72 15.61 -16.63
N PRO A 78 3.88 15.96 -16.08
CA PRO A 78 4.66 15.08 -15.23
C PRO A 78 3.86 14.69 -13.99
N GLY A 79 4.12 13.51 -13.44
CA GLY A 79 3.46 13.02 -12.24
C GLY A 79 2.05 12.47 -12.43
N LEU A 80 1.51 12.44 -13.64
CA LEU A 80 0.31 11.66 -13.91
C LEU A 80 0.61 10.16 -13.88
N ALA A 81 -0.28 9.37 -13.32
CA ALA A 81 -0.16 7.91 -13.33
C ALA A 81 0.07 7.40 -14.77
N GLY A 82 1.09 6.57 -14.97
CA GLY A 82 1.53 6.11 -16.29
C GLY A 82 2.32 7.12 -17.11
N CYS A 83 2.76 8.26 -16.51
CA CYS A 83 3.55 9.31 -17.13
C CYS A 83 4.77 9.65 -16.25
N LEU A 84 5.54 8.64 -15.90
CA LEU A 84 6.71 8.80 -15.04
C LEU A 84 7.84 9.55 -15.74
N ASN A 85 8.51 10.41 -15.01
CA ASN A 85 9.77 11.07 -15.36
C ASN A 85 10.62 11.25 -14.08
N SER A 86 11.81 11.83 -14.21
CA SER A 86 12.73 12.10 -13.10
C SER A 86 12.14 13.00 -12.00
N ASP A 87 11.10 13.77 -12.30
CA ASP A 87 10.49 14.71 -11.35
C ASP A 87 9.22 14.14 -10.69
N THR A 88 8.88 12.87 -10.99
CA THR A 88 7.70 12.24 -10.44
C THR A 88 7.91 11.94 -8.95
N LEU A 89 7.02 12.45 -8.09
CA LEU A 89 7.10 12.33 -6.65
C LEU A 89 6.23 11.19 -6.13
N GLY A 90 6.71 10.51 -5.09
CA GLY A 90 5.86 9.70 -4.22
C GLY A 90 4.91 10.61 -3.43
N THR A 91 3.72 10.11 -3.14
CA THR A 91 2.65 10.89 -2.48
C THR A 91 2.17 10.25 -1.18
N ILE A 92 2.84 9.20 -0.72
CA ILE A 92 2.50 8.53 0.54
C ILE A 92 3.27 9.18 1.69
N THR A 93 2.54 9.58 2.75
CA THR A 93 3.13 10.04 4.00
C THR A 93 3.38 8.86 4.93
N VAL A 94 4.52 8.86 5.63
CA VAL A 94 4.82 7.86 6.66
C VAL A 94 5.25 8.57 7.94
N ARG A 95 4.69 8.10 9.07
CA ARG A 95 4.98 8.59 10.41
C ARG A 95 5.73 7.53 11.22
N ASP A 96 6.52 7.99 12.17
CA ASP A 96 7.13 7.12 13.19
C ASP A 96 6.11 6.73 14.29
N SER A 97 6.53 5.91 15.24
CA SER A 97 5.70 5.47 16.36
C SER A 97 5.29 6.59 17.33
N ALA A 98 5.92 7.76 17.25
CA ALA A 98 5.56 8.96 18.02
C ALA A 98 4.59 9.87 17.25
N GLY A 99 4.24 9.51 15.99
CA GLY A 99 3.37 10.30 15.12
C GLY A 99 4.08 11.39 14.31
N ASN A 100 5.40 11.50 14.40
CA ASN A 100 6.15 12.48 13.61
C ASN A 100 6.24 12.02 12.16
N ILE A 101 6.14 12.96 11.22
CA ILE A 101 6.32 12.69 9.80
C ILE A 101 7.80 12.39 9.53
N ILE A 102 8.09 11.20 9.01
CA ILE A 102 9.43 10.78 8.56
C ILE A 102 9.55 10.82 7.03
N HIS A 103 8.41 10.66 6.33
CA HIS A 103 8.31 10.88 4.90
C HIS A 103 7.06 11.70 4.63
N ASP A 104 7.19 12.80 3.90
CA ASP A 104 6.10 13.73 3.61
C ASP A 104 5.63 13.60 2.16
N GLY A 105 4.53 12.89 1.95
CA GLY A 105 3.89 12.73 0.65
C GLY A 105 3.21 13.99 0.12
N THR A 106 3.11 15.04 0.92
CA THR A 106 2.52 16.33 0.52
C THR A 106 3.57 17.33 0.01
N ASN A 107 4.85 17.02 0.18
CA ASN A 107 5.93 17.89 -0.27
C ASN A 107 6.02 17.92 -1.81
N PRO A 108 5.74 19.05 -2.47
CA PRO A 108 5.73 19.15 -3.92
C PRO A 108 7.12 19.39 -4.53
N ASN A 109 8.17 19.44 -3.73
CA ASN A 109 9.51 19.81 -4.19
C ASN A 109 10.23 18.64 -4.87
N PRO A 110 10.40 18.63 -6.21
CA PRO A 110 11.08 17.55 -6.91
C PRO A 110 12.59 17.49 -6.63
N TYR A 111 13.18 18.58 -6.15
CA TYR A 111 14.63 18.63 -5.79
C TYR A 111 14.91 18.10 -4.39
N SER A 112 13.87 17.87 -3.59
CA SER A 112 13.93 17.27 -2.27
C SER A 112 12.74 16.33 -2.06
N PRO A 113 12.64 15.26 -2.85
CA PRO A 113 11.51 14.34 -2.78
C PRO A 113 11.55 13.60 -1.44
N SER A 114 10.47 13.74 -0.66
CA SER A 114 10.35 13.11 0.65
C SER A 114 9.18 12.13 0.75
N GLY A 115 8.23 12.18 -0.18
CA GLY A 115 7.11 11.25 -0.22
C GLY A 115 7.51 9.84 -0.64
N VAL A 116 6.81 8.84 -0.10
CA VAL A 116 7.06 7.43 -0.39
C VAL A 116 6.31 7.01 -1.65
N ILE A 117 6.99 6.24 -2.48
CA ILE A 117 6.46 5.68 -3.75
C ILE A 117 5.58 4.47 -3.46
N ALA A 118 6.03 3.59 -2.59
CA ALA A 118 5.27 2.41 -2.18
C ALA A 118 5.65 2.00 -0.76
N VAL A 119 4.72 1.32 -0.10
CA VAL A 119 4.90 0.79 1.26
C VAL A 119 4.58 -0.70 1.24
N ILE A 120 5.45 -1.50 1.84
CA ILE A 120 5.20 -2.92 2.13
C ILE A 120 5.00 -3.02 3.64
N ILE A 121 3.91 -3.68 4.06
CA ILE A 121 3.48 -3.71 5.45
C ILE A 121 3.40 -5.16 5.93
N ALA A 122 4.13 -5.46 7.00
CA ALA A 122 3.99 -6.70 7.76
C ALA A 122 3.00 -6.45 8.92
N PRO A 123 1.81 -7.05 8.90
CA PRO A 123 0.74 -6.74 9.86
C PRO A 123 1.00 -7.29 11.27
N GLY A 124 1.98 -8.18 11.43
CA GLY A 124 2.24 -8.81 12.72
C GLY A 124 1.09 -9.70 13.24
N PRO A 125 1.14 -10.15 14.51
CA PRO A 125 0.06 -10.92 15.12
C PRO A 125 -1.20 -10.07 15.32
N PRO A 126 -2.41 -10.71 15.37
CA PRO A 126 -3.65 -10.00 15.61
C PRO A 126 -3.63 -9.21 16.92
N LEU A 127 -4.05 -7.94 16.84
CA LEU A 127 -4.22 -7.07 18.00
C LEU A 127 -5.69 -6.71 18.20
N LYS A 128 -6.00 -6.13 19.36
CA LYS A 128 -7.23 -5.40 19.55
C LYS A 128 -7.05 -3.99 18.97
N ARG A 129 -7.59 -3.78 17.77
CA ARG A 129 -7.53 -2.49 17.09
C ARG A 129 -8.16 -1.40 17.96
N GLN A 130 -7.57 -0.22 18.00
CA GLN A 130 -8.07 0.89 18.80
C GLN A 130 -9.52 1.23 18.39
N GLY A 131 -10.41 1.33 19.39
CA GLY A 131 -11.84 1.53 19.16
C GLY A 131 -12.64 0.27 18.83
N ALA A 132 -12.00 -0.88 18.57
CA ALA A 132 -12.70 -2.14 18.32
C ALA A 132 -13.12 -2.82 19.64
N ALA A 133 -14.24 -3.57 19.58
CA ALA A 133 -14.72 -4.36 20.72
C ALA A 133 -13.89 -5.63 20.95
N ALA A 134 -13.36 -6.24 19.88
CA ALA A 134 -12.67 -7.52 19.88
C ALA A 134 -11.29 -7.44 19.20
N VAL A 135 -10.49 -8.49 19.38
CA VAL A 135 -9.24 -8.72 18.66
C VAL A 135 -9.56 -8.94 17.17
N GLN A 136 -8.65 -8.51 16.30
CA GLN A 136 -8.71 -8.73 14.87
C GLN A 136 -9.00 -10.20 14.54
N ASN A 137 -10.03 -10.43 13.73
CA ASN A 137 -10.43 -11.77 13.32
C ASN A 137 -9.96 -12.02 11.88
N ARG A 138 -9.07 -12.99 11.69
CA ARG A 138 -8.47 -13.31 10.38
C ARG A 138 -8.97 -14.65 9.83
N THR A 139 -10.18 -15.08 10.22
CA THR A 139 -10.77 -16.36 9.81
C THR A 139 -11.67 -16.20 8.58
N CYS A 140 -11.89 -17.32 7.87
CA CYS A 140 -12.84 -17.41 6.75
C CYS A 140 -14.29 -17.64 7.22
N ALA A 141 -14.60 -17.42 8.49
CA ALA A 141 -15.97 -17.56 8.99
C ALA A 141 -16.91 -16.61 8.26
N GLY A 142 -18.00 -17.13 7.71
CA GLY A 142 -18.98 -16.35 6.94
C GLY A 142 -19.05 -16.66 5.44
N GLY A 143 -18.24 -17.59 4.91
CA GLY A 143 -18.51 -18.22 3.60
C GLY A 143 -18.07 -17.44 2.34
N THR A 144 -17.23 -16.39 2.46
CA THR A 144 -16.77 -15.61 1.31
C THR A 144 -15.30 -15.83 0.93
N CYS A 145 -14.65 -16.85 1.52
CA CYS A 145 -13.38 -17.36 1.01
C CYS A 145 -13.62 -18.52 0.05
N SER A 146 -12.78 -18.64 -0.97
CA SER A 146 -12.72 -19.83 -1.82
C SER A 146 -12.17 -21.03 -1.02
N ALA A 147 -12.25 -22.25 -1.61
CA ALA A 147 -11.74 -23.47 -0.98
C ALA A 147 -10.24 -23.40 -0.64
N ASP A 148 -9.46 -22.61 -1.37
CA ASP A 148 -8.04 -22.34 -1.14
C ASP A 148 -7.80 -21.12 -0.21
N GLY A 149 -8.86 -20.59 0.39
CA GLY A 149 -8.80 -19.49 1.34
C GLY A 149 -8.62 -18.10 0.74
N GLN A 150 -8.81 -17.95 -0.56
CA GLN A 150 -8.75 -16.63 -1.22
C GLN A 150 -10.02 -15.81 -0.95
N CYS A 151 -9.89 -14.51 -1.04
CA CYS A 151 -11.02 -13.58 -0.95
C CYS A 151 -11.79 -13.55 -2.27
N LEU A 152 -13.05 -13.97 -2.25
CA LEU A 152 -13.90 -14.02 -3.45
C LEU A 152 -14.45 -12.65 -3.89
N SER A 153 -14.35 -11.67 -3.04
CA SER A 153 -14.81 -10.31 -3.28
C SER A 153 -13.86 -9.31 -2.66
N ASN A 154 -14.03 -8.06 -3.03
CA ASN A 154 -13.27 -6.91 -2.57
C ASN A 154 -12.68 -7.07 -1.14
N PRO A 155 -11.39 -6.76 -0.88
CA PRO A 155 -10.78 -6.82 0.45
C PRO A 155 -11.46 -5.95 1.53
N GLU A 156 -12.39 -5.10 1.14
CA GLU A 156 -13.28 -4.36 2.05
C GLU A 156 -14.55 -5.16 2.41
N SER A 157 -14.60 -6.44 2.04
CA SER A 157 -15.79 -7.26 2.22
C SER A 157 -16.05 -7.60 3.69
N ALA A 158 -17.29 -7.92 3.99
CA ALA A 158 -17.76 -8.33 5.32
C ALA A 158 -17.08 -9.62 5.86
N THR A 159 -16.27 -10.31 5.04
CA THR A 159 -15.54 -11.50 5.50
C THR A 159 -14.36 -11.10 6.35
N PRO A 160 -14.25 -11.60 7.57
CA PRO A 160 -13.18 -11.23 8.49
C PRO A 160 -11.77 -11.37 7.89
N LYS A 161 -11.47 -12.49 7.21
CA LYS A 161 -10.19 -12.73 6.56
C LYS A 161 -9.85 -11.71 5.46
N CYS A 162 -10.85 -11.14 4.81
CA CYS A 162 -10.65 -10.23 3.68
C CYS A 162 -10.71 -8.75 4.09
N ASN A 163 -11.09 -8.47 5.31
CA ASN A 163 -11.21 -7.10 5.81
C ASN A 163 -9.84 -6.58 6.25
N VAL A 164 -9.37 -5.51 5.62
CA VAL A 164 -8.09 -4.86 5.92
C VAL A 164 -7.95 -4.45 7.38
N GLN A 165 -9.04 -4.04 8.03
CA GLN A 165 -9.05 -3.64 9.45
C GLN A 165 -8.74 -4.79 10.43
N ASN A 166 -8.83 -6.04 9.96
CA ASN A 166 -8.42 -7.21 10.74
C ASN A 166 -6.91 -7.49 10.65
N TYR A 167 -6.17 -6.64 9.96
CA TYR A 167 -4.73 -6.78 9.78
C TYR A 167 -3.98 -5.52 10.13
N LEU A 168 -4.45 -4.36 9.68
CA LEU A 168 -3.75 -3.10 9.83
C LEU A 168 -4.34 -2.28 10.97
N ASP A 169 -3.46 -1.62 11.69
CA ASP A 169 -3.75 -0.97 12.95
C ASP A 169 -4.11 0.51 12.79
N VAL A 170 -4.50 1.15 13.89
CA VAL A 170 -4.89 2.56 13.91
C VAL A 170 -4.39 3.25 15.18
N VAL A 171 -3.97 4.50 15.03
CA VAL A 171 -3.84 5.45 16.13
C VAL A 171 -4.88 6.54 15.91
N THR A 172 -5.95 6.49 16.67
CA THR A 172 -7.10 7.42 16.53
C THR A 172 -6.64 8.88 16.61
N GLY A 173 -7.00 9.66 15.60
CA GLY A 173 -6.62 11.06 15.48
C GLY A 173 -5.21 11.31 14.94
N VAL A 174 -4.46 10.26 14.61
CA VAL A 174 -3.11 10.36 14.01
C VAL A 174 -3.11 9.70 12.64
N GLU A 175 -3.24 8.37 12.56
CA GLU A 175 -3.19 7.62 11.31
C GLU A 175 -3.93 6.29 11.42
N ASP A 176 -4.56 5.86 10.33
CA ASP A 176 -5.19 4.56 10.17
C ASP A 176 -4.57 3.80 9.00
N ASN A 177 -3.76 2.80 9.30
CA ASN A 177 -3.09 1.99 8.28
C ASN A 177 -4.05 1.19 7.41
N ALA A 178 -5.29 1.00 7.84
CA ALA A 178 -6.32 0.30 7.09
C ALA A 178 -7.17 1.21 6.19
N ASP A 179 -7.14 2.53 6.43
CA ASP A 179 -7.91 3.53 5.68
C ASP A 179 -6.99 4.43 4.85
N PHE A 180 -6.27 3.81 3.92
CA PHE A 180 -5.38 4.54 3.03
C PHE A 180 -6.15 5.25 1.95
N VAL A 181 -6.39 6.55 2.16
CA VAL A 181 -6.99 7.48 1.20
C VAL A 181 -5.96 8.52 0.83
N GLU A 182 -5.36 8.37 -0.35
CA GLU A 182 -4.46 9.38 -0.89
C GLU A 182 -5.23 10.31 -1.84
N VAL A 183 -5.71 11.42 -1.31
CA VAL A 183 -6.22 12.55 -2.11
C VAL A 183 -5.20 13.67 -1.95
N PRO A 184 -4.52 14.13 -2.98
CA PRO A 184 -3.65 15.31 -2.88
C PRO A 184 -4.47 16.58 -2.56
N PRO A 185 -4.05 17.40 -1.61
CA PRO A 185 -3.01 17.15 -0.63
C PRO A 185 -3.52 16.25 0.50
N SER A 186 -3.04 15.00 0.53
CA SER A 186 -3.45 14.03 1.56
C SER A 186 -2.69 14.28 2.87
N THR A 187 -3.42 14.22 3.98
CA THR A 187 -2.84 14.13 5.32
C THR A 187 -2.77 12.69 5.82
N ASN A 188 -3.36 11.77 5.08
CA ASN A 188 -3.45 10.36 5.44
C ASN A 188 -2.26 9.59 4.86
N GLY A 189 -1.78 8.62 5.58
CA GLY A 189 -0.64 7.82 5.20
C GLY A 189 -0.54 6.55 6.05
N PHE A 190 0.63 6.29 6.59
CA PHE A 190 0.89 5.13 7.42
C PHE A 190 1.70 5.49 8.65
N ILE A 191 1.45 4.79 9.77
CA ILE A 191 2.29 4.83 10.96
C ILE A 191 3.08 3.53 11.06
N SER A 192 4.39 3.64 11.31
CA SER A 192 5.32 2.52 11.38
C SER A 192 5.85 2.31 12.79
N GLY A 193 5.89 1.06 13.18
CA GLY A 193 6.52 0.66 14.44
C GLY A 193 5.53 0.32 15.54
N THR A 194 6.06 0.02 16.72
CA THR A 194 5.23 -0.35 17.87
C THR A 194 4.74 0.89 18.59
N VAL A 195 3.42 1.08 18.61
CA VAL A 195 2.78 2.14 19.42
C VAL A 195 2.08 1.50 20.61
N ARG A 196 2.15 2.16 21.77
CA ARG A 196 1.47 1.73 23.00
C ARG A 196 0.50 2.81 23.47
N ASP A 197 -0.60 2.36 24.06
CA ASP A 197 -1.53 3.27 24.74
C ASP A 197 -0.98 3.72 26.12
N ALA A 198 -1.70 4.59 26.81
CA ALA A 198 -1.34 5.08 28.13
C ALA A 198 -1.28 3.98 29.21
N SER A 199 -1.91 2.83 28.97
CA SER A 199 -1.87 1.65 29.82
C SER A 199 -0.72 0.69 29.48
N GLY A 200 0.08 1.00 28.46
CA GLY A 200 1.20 0.19 28.00
C GLY A 200 0.82 -0.94 27.02
N ASN A 201 -0.46 -1.07 26.65
CA ASN A 201 -0.88 -2.07 25.67
C ASN A 201 -0.40 -1.69 24.29
N VAL A 202 0.04 -2.68 23.49
CA VAL A 202 0.37 -2.48 22.09
C VAL A 202 -0.90 -2.24 21.30
N ILE A 203 -0.99 -1.11 20.62
CA ILE A 203 -2.12 -0.70 19.76
C ILE A 203 -1.75 -0.65 18.29
N VAL A 204 -0.44 -0.59 17.95
CA VAL A 204 0.08 -0.77 16.60
C VAL A 204 1.28 -1.70 16.67
N ASN A 205 1.32 -2.70 15.79
CA ASN A 205 2.47 -3.57 15.59
C ASN A 205 2.88 -3.68 14.12
N ASP A 206 2.22 -2.95 13.24
CA ASP A 206 2.54 -2.89 11.82
C ASP A 206 4.00 -2.45 11.60
N ARG A 207 4.72 -3.21 10.77
CA ARG A 207 6.09 -2.91 10.36
C ARG A 207 6.10 -2.56 8.90
N LEU A 208 6.66 -1.40 8.57
CA LEU A 208 6.69 -0.88 7.23
C LEU A 208 8.11 -0.92 6.65
N VAL A 209 8.18 -1.26 5.36
CA VAL A 209 9.32 -0.98 4.50
C VAL A 209 8.84 0.01 3.45
N THR A 210 9.52 1.13 3.34
CA THR A 210 9.23 2.19 2.38
C THR A 210 10.09 2.03 1.14
N ILE A 211 9.53 2.33 -0.02
CA ILE A 211 10.26 2.49 -1.28
C ILE A 211 10.18 3.98 -1.63
N THR A 212 11.33 4.64 -1.58
CA THR A 212 11.45 6.07 -1.81
C THR A 212 11.97 6.37 -3.23
N TYR A 213 12.03 7.66 -3.56
CA TYR A 213 12.67 8.12 -4.79
C TYR A 213 14.13 7.67 -4.87
N GLN A 214 14.86 7.78 -3.78
CA GLN A 214 16.27 7.41 -3.71
C GLN A 214 16.52 5.89 -3.91
N ASP A 215 15.53 5.07 -3.58
CA ASP A 215 15.62 3.62 -3.79
C ASP A 215 15.32 3.22 -5.24
N LEU A 216 14.34 3.89 -5.87
CA LEU A 216 13.80 3.46 -7.16
C LEU A 216 14.50 4.14 -8.34
N MET A 217 14.66 5.46 -8.32
CA MET A 217 15.06 6.22 -9.52
C MET A 217 16.45 5.88 -10.03
N PRO A 218 17.48 5.65 -9.21
CA PRO A 218 18.79 5.25 -9.72
C PRO A 218 18.77 3.92 -10.50
N LEU A 219 17.89 3.00 -10.11
CA LEU A 219 17.71 1.72 -10.82
C LEU A 219 17.03 1.90 -12.17
N LEU A 220 16.07 2.83 -12.24
CA LEU A 220 15.36 3.15 -13.48
C LEU A 220 16.26 3.85 -14.49
N GLU A 221 17.01 4.84 -14.04
CA GLU A 221 17.96 5.58 -14.88
C GLU A 221 19.02 4.66 -15.47
N MET A 222 19.57 3.76 -14.68
CA MET A 222 20.52 2.73 -15.13
C MET A 222 19.89 1.85 -16.22
N ARG A 223 18.67 1.39 -16.02
CA ARG A 223 17.97 0.53 -16.99
C ARG A 223 17.69 1.26 -18.29
N VAL A 224 17.16 2.49 -18.22
CA VAL A 224 16.90 3.31 -19.42
C VAL A 224 18.18 3.56 -20.20
N ALA A 225 19.29 3.90 -19.51
CA ALA A 225 20.60 4.08 -20.15
C ALA A 225 21.08 2.81 -20.87
N MET A 226 20.84 1.62 -20.32
CA MET A 226 21.20 0.34 -20.95
C MET A 226 20.33 -0.03 -22.15
N GLU A 227 19.07 0.41 -22.19
CA GLU A 227 18.15 0.13 -23.29
C GLU A 227 18.33 1.12 -24.48
N THR A 228 19.07 2.22 -24.29
CA THR A 228 19.32 3.24 -25.30
C THR A 228 20.72 3.11 -25.97
N LEU A 229 21.52 2.15 -25.59
CA LEU A 229 22.81 1.78 -26.19
C LEU A 229 22.66 0.59 -27.15
#